data_fb68891c9fe019bf30e0c813f94a5caa
#
_entry.id   fb68891c9fe019bf30e0c813f94a5caa
#
_cell.length_a   1.000
_cell.length_b   1.000
_cell.length_c   1.000
_cell.angle_alpha   90.00
_cell.angle_beta   90.00
_cell.angle_gamma   90.00
#
_symmetry.space_group_name_H-M   'P 1'
#
loop_
_entity.id
_entity.type
_entity.pdbx_description
1 polymer ?
#
loop_
_entity_poly.entity_id
_entity_poly.type
_entity_poly.pdbx_seq_one_letter_code
_entity_poly.pdbx_strand_id
1 'polypeptide(L)'
;MKRFKNILCVMESEDACQSALERAITLAENNQASVTVATVTERLKLSGGMPGGESVLPDLQARVTAAQAQWLETLVEPYRERIEVNTQVLTGTPFLEIIRDVLRNGRDLVIKCPESPDWLDRFLAGDDMHLLRKCPCPVWLVKPETSASYQRILAAVDVDDSYPPEELKTRQALNTMVMELAGSMAVSEFAELH
;
A
#
# COMPACT_ATOMS: atom_id res chain seq x y z
N MET A 1 -4.57 -20.29 7.38
CA MET A 1 -4.62 -18.83 7.61
C MET A 1 -3.40 -18.22 6.94
N LYS A 2 -3.60 -17.38 5.95
CA LYS A 2 -2.50 -16.73 5.23
C LYS A 2 -1.93 -15.62 6.11
N ARG A 3 -0.64 -15.68 6.46
CA ARG A 3 0.05 -14.66 7.24
C ARG A 3 0.90 -13.82 6.32
N PHE A 4 0.77 -12.50 6.42
CA PHE A 4 1.66 -11.57 5.71
C PHE A 4 3.06 -11.61 6.32
N LYS A 5 4.09 -11.55 5.47
CA LYS A 5 5.50 -11.60 5.88
C LYS A 5 6.34 -10.44 5.36
N ASN A 6 5.91 -9.83 4.27
CA ASN A 6 6.66 -8.78 3.58
C ASN A 6 5.71 -7.66 3.13
N ILE A 7 5.49 -6.70 4.03
CA ILE A 7 4.49 -5.64 3.89
C ILE A 7 5.15 -4.39 3.29
N LEU A 8 4.52 -3.80 2.28
CA LEU A 8 4.84 -2.47 1.76
C LEU A 8 3.83 -1.46 2.29
N CYS A 9 4.28 -0.49 3.09
CA CYS A 9 3.48 0.63 3.56
C CYS A 9 3.85 1.87 2.75
N VAL A 10 2.89 2.42 1.97
CA VAL A 10 3.13 3.59 1.11
C VAL A 10 2.62 4.84 1.78
N MET A 11 3.52 5.81 1.97
CA MET A 11 3.27 7.10 2.59
C MET A 11 3.32 8.21 1.54
N GLU A 12 2.28 9.03 1.44
CA GLU A 12 2.20 10.15 0.49
C GLU A 12 2.46 11.50 1.15
N SER A 13 2.09 11.63 2.45
CA SER A 13 2.34 12.84 3.25
C SER A 13 2.42 12.51 4.74
N GLU A 14 3.01 13.41 5.54
CA GLU A 14 3.13 13.25 6.99
C GLU A 14 1.77 13.14 7.69
N ASP A 15 0.83 14.01 7.33
CA ASP A 15 -0.44 14.16 8.09
C ASP A 15 -1.51 13.12 7.71
N ALA A 16 -1.48 12.61 6.48
CA ALA A 16 -2.61 11.82 5.95
C ALA A 16 -2.52 10.31 6.23
N CYS A 17 -1.34 9.77 6.55
CA CYS A 17 -1.11 8.33 6.50
C CYS A 17 -0.65 7.69 7.83
N GLN A 18 -0.69 8.40 8.94
CA GLN A 18 -0.29 7.86 10.25
C GLN A 18 -1.06 6.58 10.60
N SER A 19 -2.37 6.57 10.36
CA SER A 19 -3.23 5.39 10.59
C SER A 19 -2.82 4.16 9.77
N ALA A 20 -2.37 4.37 8.51
CA ALA A 20 -1.89 3.28 7.66
C ALA A 20 -0.56 2.72 8.18
N LEU A 21 0.36 3.58 8.63
CA LEU A 21 1.62 3.16 9.23
C LEU A 21 1.39 2.37 10.52
N GLU A 22 0.59 2.87 11.44
CA GLU A 22 0.28 2.18 12.70
C GLU A 22 -0.34 0.81 12.48
N ARG A 23 -1.22 0.68 11.48
CA ARG A 23 -1.80 -0.61 11.10
C ARG A 23 -0.77 -1.55 10.47
N ALA A 24 0.12 -1.03 9.62
CA ALA A 24 1.19 -1.84 9.05
C ALA A 24 2.12 -2.39 10.14
N ILE A 25 2.49 -1.56 11.12
CA ILE A 25 3.31 -1.94 12.26
C ILE A 25 2.60 -2.99 13.12
N THR A 26 1.35 -2.74 13.53
CA THR A 26 0.57 -3.69 14.34
C THR A 26 0.39 -5.03 13.64
N LEU A 27 0.09 -5.00 12.33
CA LEU A 27 -0.05 -6.22 11.54
C LEU A 27 1.28 -6.98 11.45
N ALA A 28 2.39 -6.26 11.28
CA ALA A 28 3.72 -6.86 11.23
C ALA A 28 4.11 -7.52 12.56
N GLU A 29 3.86 -6.88 13.69
CA GLU A 29 4.07 -7.47 15.02
C GLU A 29 3.30 -8.79 15.17
N ASN A 30 1.99 -8.77 14.86
CA ASN A 30 1.11 -9.93 14.99
C ASN A 30 1.51 -11.08 14.06
N ASN A 31 2.13 -10.78 12.92
CA ASN A 31 2.51 -11.77 11.91
C ASN A 31 4.01 -12.11 11.91
N GLN A 32 4.84 -11.43 12.70
CA GLN A 32 6.30 -11.51 12.62
C GLN A 32 6.76 -11.24 11.18
N ALA A 33 6.31 -10.12 10.62
CA ALA A 33 6.58 -9.67 9.27
C ALA A 33 7.58 -8.52 9.27
N SER A 34 8.28 -8.33 8.16
CA SER A 34 9.04 -7.11 7.87
C SER A 34 8.14 -6.07 7.21
N VAL A 35 8.40 -4.79 7.47
CA VAL A 35 7.72 -3.67 6.83
C VAL A 35 8.74 -2.85 6.05
N THR A 36 8.42 -2.52 4.81
CA THR A 36 9.12 -1.45 4.10
C THR A 36 8.17 -0.26 4.00
N VAL A 37 8.58 0.86 4.57
CA VAL A 37 7.86 2.12 4.46
C VAL A 37 8.43 2.88 3.26
N ALA A 38 7.60 3.16 2.27
CA ALA A 38 8.02 3.78 1.03
C ALA A 38 7.22 5.04 0.72
N THR A 39 7.85 5.97 0.02
CA THR A 39 7.17 7.07 -0.65
C THR A 39 7.52 7.07 -2.13
N VAL A 40 6.66 7.66 -2.96
CA VAL A 40 6.90 7.77 -4.39
C VAL A 40 7.06 9.24 -4.77
N THR A 41 8.19 9.59 -5.36
CA THR A 41 8.45 10.92 -5.91
C THR A 41 8.29 10.89 -7.44
N GLU A 42 7.60 11.87 -7.99
CA GLU A 42 7.57 12.00 -9.44
C GLU A 42 8.94 12.37 -10.01
N ARG A 43 9.21 11.92 -11.24
CA ARG A 43 10.38 12.40 -11.96
C ARG A 43 10.21 13.85 -12.34
N LEU A 44 11.14 14.67 -11.91
CA LEU A 44 11.18 16.08 -12.29
C LEU A 44 11.39 16.19 -13.80
N LYS A 45 10.55 16.99 -14.46
CA LYS A 45 10.62 17.28 -15.88
C LYS A 45 10.78 18.78 -16.08
N LEU A 46 11.63 19.20 -16.98
CA LEU A 46 11.68 20.60 -17.41
C LEU A 46 10.45 20.91 -18.26
N SER A 47 9.62 21.83 -17.79
CA SER A 47 8.59 22.45 -18.62
C SER A 47 9.20 23.66 -19.33
N GLY A 48 9.41 23.54 -20.66
CA GLY A 48 9.85 24.64 -21.54
C GLY A 48 11.36 24.88 -21.52
N GLY A 49 11.99 24.62 -22.63
CA GLY A 49 13.33 24.88 -23.14
C GLY A 49 14.26 25.87 -22.42
N MET A 50 14.51 25.70 -21.15
CA MET A 50 15.45 26.49 -20.40
C MET A 50 16.89 26.07 -20.75
N PRO A 51 17.70 26.90 -21.38
CA PRO A 51 19.09 26.56 -21.67
C PRO A 51 19.85 26.27 -20.38
N GLY A 52 20.48 25.08 -20.28
CA GLY A 52 21.25 24.65 -19.10
C GLY A 52 20.46 23.89 -18.05
N GLY A 53 19.16 23.70 -18.21
CA GLY A 53 18.34 22.99 -17.22
C GLY A 53 18.60 21.50 -17.10
N GLU A 54 19.14 20.86 -18.13
CA GLU A 54 19.44 19.41 -18.13
C GLU A 54 20.51 19.04 -17.10
N SER A 55 21.42 19.93 -16.75
CA SER A 55 22.46 19.68 -15.74
C SER A 55 21.98 19.86 -14.30
N VAL A 56 20.89 20.61 -14.06
CA VAL A 56 20.37 20.93 -12.72
C VAL A 56 19.33 19.89 -12.23
N LEU A 57 18.63 19.25 -13.16
CA LEU A 57 17.59 18.27 -12.83
C LEU A 57 18.07 17.08 -11.99
N PRO A 58 19.21 16.43 -12.33
CA PRO A 58 19.69 15.30 -11.53
C PRO A 58 20.01 15.69 -10.09
N ASP A 59 20.62 16.85 -9.87
CA ASP A 59 20.94 17.35 -8.55
C ASP A 59 19.67 17.66 -7.75
N LEU A 60 18.69 18.30 -8.40
CA LEU A 60 17.41 18.61 -7.75
C LEU A 60 16.63 17.32 -7.40
N GLN A 61 16.58 16.35 -8.32
CA GLN A 61 15.97 15.05 -8.05
C GLN A 61 16.67 14.33 -6.89
N ALA A 62 18.00 14.34 -6.87
CA ALA A 62 18.79 13.74 -5.79
C ALA A 62 18.49 14.40 -4.43
N ARG A 63 18.37 15.73 -4.39
CA ARG A 63 18.03 16.47 -3.17
C ARG A 63 16.61 16.14 -2.68
N VAL A 64 15.62 16.08 -3.58
CA VAL A 64 14.25 15.68 -3.24
C VAL A 64 14.25 14.26 -2.70
N THR A 65 14.93 13.34 -3.37
CA THR A 65 15.02 11.93 -2.92
C THR A 65 15.68 11.81 -1.55
N ALA A 66 16.77 12.57 -1.31
CA ALA A 66 17.46 12.57 -0.02
C ALA A 66 16.59 13.15 1.11
N ALA A 67 15.87 14.23 0.85
CA ALA A 67 14.93 14.81 1.82
C ALA A 67 13.80 13.80 2.18
N GLN A 68 13.24 13.14 1.19
CA GLN A 68 12.21 12.11 1.41
C GLN A 68 12.77 10.89 2.17
N ALA A 69 14.00 10.46 1.87
CA ALA A 69 14.63 9.38 2.61
C ALA A 69 14.84 9.76 4.08
N GLN A 70 15.33 10.96 4.35
CA GLN A 70 15.51 11.43 5.72
C GLN A 70 14.19 11.54 6.48
N TRP A 71 13.14 12.02 5.83
CA TRP A 71 11.80 12.05 6.41
C TRP A 71 11.32 10.64 6.78
N LEU A 72 11.41 9.67 5.88
CA LEU A 72 11.03 8.28 6.16
C LEU A 72 11.83 7.69 7.33
N GLU A 73 13.14 7.93 7.38
CA GLU A 73 14.00 7.46 8.50
C GLU A 73 13.51 8.02 9.85
N THR A 74 13.18 9.32 9.89
CA THR A 74 12.65 9.96 11.11
C THR A 74 11.29 9.35 11.49
N LEU A 75 10.44 9.09 10.50
CA LEU A 75 9.10 8.54 10.69
C LEU A 75 9.13 7.12 11.28
N VAL A 76 10.06 6.27 10.85
CA VAL A 76 10.13 4.86 11.28
C VAL A 76 10.97 4.65 12.53
N GLU A 77 11.76 5.61 12.96
CA GLU A 77 12.67 5.50 14.11
C GLU A 77 12.00 4.94 15.37
N PRO A 78 10.77 5.39 15.77
CA PRO A 78 10.10 4.88 16.97
C PRO A 78 9.73 3.39 16.91
N TYR A 79 9.75 2.78 15.72
CA TYR A 79 9.29 1.41 15.51
C TYR A 79 10.42 0.40 15.34
N ARG A 80 11.69 0.87 15.17
CA ARG A 80 12.85 0.00 14.88
C ARG A 80 13.16 -1.02 15.98
N GLU A 81 12.84 -0.70 17.22
CA GLU A 81 13.03 -1.63 18.34
C GLU A 81 11.94 -2.71 18.40
N ARG A 82 10.81 -2.52 17.72
CA ARG A 82 9.63 -3.38 17.79
C ARG A 82 9.56 -4.38 16.64
N ILE A 83 9.94 -3.96 15.44
CA ILE A 83 9.88 -4.75 14.21
C ILE A 83 11.05 -4.47 13.28
N GLU A 84 11.29 -5.39 12.33
CA GLU A 84 12.15 -5.12 11.19
C GLU A 84 11.47 -4.14 10.23
N VAL A 85 11.93 -2.88 10.23
CA VAL A 85 11.42 -1.82 9.36
C VAL A 85 12.53 -1.24 8.49
N ASN A 86 12.25 -1.15 7.19
CA ASN A 86 13.12 -0.57 6.18
C ASN A 86 12.43 0.63 5.54
N THR A 87 13.21 1.53 4.94
CA THR A 87 12.69 2.70 4.21
C THR A 87 13.10 2.66 2.76
N GLN A 88 12.29 3.21 1.87
CA GLN A 88 12.58 3.27 0.44
C GLN A 88 11.92 4.48 -0.22
N VAL A 89 12.66 5.19 -1.08
CA VAL A 89 12.11 6.23 -1.96
C VAL A 89 12.05 5.68 -3.38
N LEU A 90 10.85 5.57 -3.91
CA LEU A 90 10.58 5.18 -5.29
C LEU A 90 10.51 6.43 -6.16
N THR A 91 10.89 6.34 -7.44
CA THR A 91 10.87 7.50 -8.36
C THR A 91 10.18 7.15 -9.66
N GLY A 92 9.04 7.75 -9.95
CA GLY A 92 8.26 7.52 -11.16
C GLY A 92 6.77 7.75 -10.98
N THR A 93 5.95 7.04 -11.75
CA THR A 93 4.49 7.07 -11.63
C THR A 93 4.05 6.21 -10.44
N PRO A 94 3.29 6.74 -9.46
CA PRO A 94 3.06 6.08 -8.17
C PRO A 94 2.61 4.63 -8.29
N PHE A 95 1.47 4.35 -8.92
CA PHE A 95 0.96 2.97 -9.00
C PHE A 95 1.92 2.01 -9.72
N LEU A 96 2.66 2.49 -10.75
CA LEU A 96 3.60 1.65 -11.49
C LEU A 96 4.82 1.27 -10.65
N GLU A 97 5.37 2.24 -9.90
CA GLU A 97 6.55 1.97 -9.07
C GLU A 97 6.20 1.07 -7.88
N ILE A 98 5.00 1.23 -7.30
CA ILE A 98 4.49 0.31 -6.26
C ILE A 98 4.38 -1.11 -6.80
N ILE A 99 3.74 -1.31 -7.98
CA ILE A 99 3.61 -2.64 -8.59
C ILE A 99 4.99 -3.24 -8.92
N ARG A 100 5.92 -2.43 -9.41
CA ARG A 100 7.30 -2.88 -9.68
C ARG A 100 8.01 -3.32 -8.41
N ASP A 101 7.85 -2.58 -7.32
CA ASP A 101 8.40 -2.95 -6.02
C ASP A 101 7.81 -4.26 -5.51
N VAL A 102 6.49 -4.42 -5.60
CA VAL A 102 5.79 -5.67 -5.23
C VAL A 102 6.40 -6.87 -5.98
N LEU A 103 6.58 -6.74 -7.30
CA LEU A 103 7.12 -7.82 -8.14
C LEU A 103 8.60 -8.11 -7.87
N ARG A 104 9.42 -7.07 -7.66
CA ARG A 104 10.87 -7.21 -7.46
C ARG A 104 11.21 -7.79 -6.08
N ASN A 105 10.50 -7.34 -5.08
CA ASN A 105 10.81 -7.65 -3.68
C ASN A 105 9.86 -8.70 -3.06
N GLY A 106 8.91 -9.23 -3.84
CA GLY A 106 7.98 -10.27 -3.38
C GLY A 106 7.09 -9.79 -2.23
N ARG A 107 6.56 -8.55 -2.33
CA ARG A 107 5.64 -8.04 -1.33
C ARG A 107 4.35 -8.85 -1.35
N ASP A 108 3.81 -9.15 -0.18
CA ASP A 108 2.58 -9.94 -0.04
C ASP A 108 1.37 -9.12 0.44
N LEU A 109 1.59 -7.85 0.79
CA LEU A 109 0.56 -6.87 1.10
C LEU A 109 1.08 -5.45 0.82
N VAL A 110 0.23 -4.62 0.21
CA VAL A 110 0.41 -3.15 0.14
C VAL A 110 -0.59 -2.48 1.05
N ILE A 111 -0.14 -1.58 1.92
CA ILE A 111 -0.99 -0.74 2.78
C ILE A 111 -0.73 0.71 2.42
N LYS A 112 -1.78 1.49 2.18
CA LYS A 112 -1.68 2.95 1.95
C LYS A 112 -2.95 3.68 2.35
N CYS A 113 -2.86 5.00 2.53
CA CYS A 113 -4.05 5.85 2.58
C CYS A 113 -4.53 6.17 1.16
N PRO A 114 -5.83 6.35 0.93
CA PRO A 114 -6.33 6.84 -0.35
C PRO A 114 -5.88 8.30 -0.59
N GLU A 115 -5.64 8.65 -1.86
CA GLU A 115 -5.18 9.99 -2.27
C GLU A 115 -6.15 11.13 -1.92
N SER A 116 -7.42 10.82 -1.72
CA SER A 116 -8.44 11.82 -1.41
C SER A 116 -9.40 11.31 -0.34
N PRO A 117 -9.82 12.18 0.62
CA PRO A 117 -10.87 11.85 1.59
C PRO A 117 -12.20 11.52 0.92
N ASP A 118 -12.51 12.14 -0.23
CA ASP A 118 -13.70 11.86 -1.04
C ASP A 118 -13.43 10.72 -2.04
N TRP A 119 -12.81 9.67 -1.54
CA TRP A 119 -12.33 8.54 -2.31
C TRP A 119 -13.42 7.84 -3.15
N LEU A 120 -14.68 7.85 -2.70
CA LEU A 120 -15.78 7.21 -3.43
C LEU A 120 -16.07 7.89 -4.78
N ASP A 121 -16.02 9.22 -4.84
CA ASP A 121 -16.30 9.95 -6.06
C ASP A 121 -15.12 9.96 -7.05
N ARG A 122 -13.89 9.84 -6.55
CA ARG A 122 -12.66 9.79 -7.35
C ARG A 122 -12.10 8.36 -7.55
N PHE A 123 -12.67 7.39 -6.87
CA PHE A 123 -12.22 5.99 -6.90
C PHE A 123 -12.16 5.39 -8.31
N LEU A 124 -12.93 5.89 -9.26
CA LEU A 124 -12.99 5.37 -10.62
C LEU A 124 -11.88 5.85 -11.56
N ALA A 125 -11.09 6.85 -11.21
CA ALA A 125 -10.14 7.51 -12.12
C ALA A 125 -8.72 7.75 -11.60
N GLY A 126 -8.42 7.43 -10.34
CA GLY A 126 -7.12 7.72 -9.70
C GLY A 126 -6.09 6.59 -9.78
N ASP A 127 -4.87 6.88 -9.33
CA ASP A 127 -3.77 5.91 -9.21
C ASP A 127 -4.14 4.74 -8.28
N ASP A 128 -4.97 4.98 -7.26
CA ASP A 128 -5.50 3.94 -6.37
C ASP A 128 -6.29 2.87 -7.11
N MET A 129 -7.14 3.26 -8.07
CA MET A 129 -7.89 2.31 -8.88
C MET A 129 -6.98 1.51 -9.82
N HIS A 130 -5.95 2.14 -10.38
CA HIS A 130 -4.96 1.43 -11.16
C HIS A 130 -4.18 0.42 -10.32
N LEU A 131 -3.86 0.78 -9.08
CA LEU A 131 -3.20 -0.10 -8.11
C LEU A 131 -4.10 -1.30 -7.76
N LEU A 132 -5.36 -1.06 -7.35
CA LEU A 132 -6.32 -2.11 -6.99
C LEU A 132 -6.58 -3.12 -8.12
N ARG A 133 -6.60 -2.65 -9.37
CA ARG A 133 -6.85 -3.52 -10.53
C ARG A 133 -5.64 -4.31 -11.00
N LYS A 134 -4.43 -3.85 -10.74
CA LYS A 134 -3.20 -4.36 -11.37
C LYS A 134 -2.18 -4.90 -10.37
N CYS A 135 -2.33 -4.63 -9.08
CA CYS A 135 -1.41 -5.11 -8.07
C CYS A 135 -1.54 -6.64 -7.93
N PRO A 136 -0.43 -7.40 -7.99
CA PRO A 136 -0.47 -8.86 -7.91
C PRO A 136 -0.62 -9.38 -6.47
N CYS A 137 -0.62 -8.52 -5.47
CA CYS A 137 -0.90 -8.86 -4.08
C CYS A 137 -2.08 -8.03 -3.55
N PRO A 138 -2.68 -8.40 -2.41
CA PRO A 138 -3.72 -7.60 -1.75
C PRO A 138 -3.27 -6.16 -1.51
N VAL A 139 -4.21 -5.22 -1.68
CA VAL A 139 -4.02 -3.80 -1.37
C VAL A 139 -5.02 -3.41 -0.30
N TRP A 140 -4.52 -2.84 0.79
CA TRP A 140 -5.35 -2.34 1.88
C TRP A 140 -5.31 -0.81 1.89
N LEU A 141 -6.45 -0.19 1.55
CA LEU A 141 -6.62 1.25 1.66
C LEU A 141 -7.17 1.60 3.05
N VAL A 142 -6.41 2.34 3.82
CA VAL A 142 -6.74 2.74 5.19
C VAL A 142 -7.18 4.20 5.19
N LYS A 143 -8.40 4.48 5.62
CA LYS A 143 -8.88 5.85 5.75
C LYS A 143 -8.13 6.59 6.86
N PRO A 144 -7.79 7.88 6.69
CA PRO A 144 -7.05 8.67 7.68
C PRO A 144 -7.68 8.71 9.07
N GLU A 145 -9.02 8.75 9.13
CA GLU A 145 -9.79 8.88 10.38
C GLU A 145 -10.28 7.53 10.94
N THR A 146 -9.69 6.42 10.51
CA THR A 146 -10.14 5.09 10.98
C THR A 146 -9.79 4.88 12.44
N SER A 147 -10.74 4.37 13.23
CA SER A 147 -10.52 3.97 14.62
C SER A 147 -9.37 2.97 14.77
N ALA A 148 -8.77 2.91 15.95
CA ALA A 148 -7.63 2.04 16.23
C ALA A 148 -7.88 0.54 15.94
N SER A 149 -9.14 0.07 15.98
CA SER A 149 -9.52 -1.31 15.68
C SER A 149 -10.82 -1.39 14.88
N TYR A 150 -10.94 -2.42 14.04
CA TYR A 150 -12.18 -2.75 13.37
C TYR A 150 -13.04 -3.64 14.26
N GLN A 151 -14.33 -3.32 14.37
CA GLN A 151 -15.29 -4.15 15.10
C GLN A 151 -16.04 -5.13 14.20
N ARG A 152 -16.17 -4.78 12.91
CA ARG A 152 -16.87 -5.58 11.90
C ARG A 152 -16.09 -5.60 10.59
N ILE A 153 -16.01 -6.76 10.00
CA ILE A 153 -15.38 -7.01 8.70
C ILE A 153 -16.42 -7.65 7.80
N LEU A 154 -16.60 -7.10 6.60
CA LEU A 154 -17.45 -7.64 5.56
C LEU A 154 -16.57 -8.31 4.49
N ALA A 155 -16.77 -9.61 4.28
CA ALA A 155 -16.12 -10.36 3.20
C ALA A 155 -17.06 -10.44 1.99
N ALA A 156 -16.82 -9.63 0.98
CA ALA A 156 -17.59 -9.67 -0.26
C ALA A 156 -17.07 -10.79 -1.18
N VAL A 157 -17.89 -11.80 -1.42
CA VAL A 157 -17.60 -12.93 -2.32
C VAL A 157 -18.58 -12.94 -3.50
N ASP A 158 -18.10 -13.42 -4.65
CA ASP A 158 -18.92 -13.58 -5.85
C ASP A 158 -19.52 -14.97 -5.87
N VAL A 159 -20.85 -15.04 -5.83
CA VAL A 159 -21.63 -16.31 -5.78
C VAL A 159 -22.37 -16.59 -7.10
N ASP A 160 -22.09 -15.84 -8.16
CA ASP A 160 -22.69 -16.05 -9.47
C ASP A 160 -22.06 -17.26 -10.17
N ASP A 161 -22.86 -18.29 -10.44
CA ASP A 161 -22.46 -19.54 -11.09
C ASP A 161 -22.67 -19.52 -12.62
N SER A 162 -23.14 -18.42 -13.20
CA SER A 162 -23.46 -18.31 -14.64
C SER A 162 -22.24 -18.17 -15.55
N TYR A 163 -21.05 -18.07 -15.00
CA TYR A 163 -19.80 -17.91 -15.76
C TYR A 163 -19.27 -19.21 -16.38
N PRO A 164 -18.45 -19.11 -17.44
CA PRO A 164 -17.77 -20.27 -18.00
C PRO A 164 -16.91 -21.01 -16.95
N PRO A 165 -16.74 -22.36 -17.06
CA PRO A 165 -16.05 -23.17 -16.05
C PRO A 165 -14.62 -22.72 -15.71
N GLU A 166 -13.90 -22.15 -16.67
CA GLU A 166 -12.53 -21.64 -16.44
C GLU A 166 -12.55 -20.38 -15.56
N GLU A 167 -13.52 -19.50 -15.78
CA GLU A 167 -13.71 -18.28 -15.00
C GLU A 167 -14.22 -18.60 -13.59
N LEU A 168 -15.14 -19.58 -13.45
CA LEU A 168 -15.61 -20.04 -12.14
C LEU A 168 -14.48 -20.53 -11.25
N LYS A 169 -13.49 -21.25 -11.78
CA LYS A 169 -12.31 -21.69 -11.01
C LYS A 169 -11.52 -20.51 -10.46
N THR A 170 -11.31 -19.48 -11.29
CA THR A 170 -10.61 -18.27 -10.87
C THR A 170 -11.39 -17.52 -9.79
N ARG A 171 -12.71 -17.39 -9.94
CA ARG A 171 -13.59 -16.74 -8.95
C ARG A 171 -13.63 -17.51 -7.64
N GLN A 172 -13.70 -18.83 -7.67
CA GLN A 172 -13.62 -19.65 -6.47
C GLN A 172 -12.28 -19.49 -5.73
N ALA A 173 -11.17 -19.44 -6.47
CA ALA A 173 -9.86 -19.16 -5.86
C ALA A 173 -9.80 -17.77 -5.22
N LEU A 174 -10.37 -16.74 -5.87
CA LEU A 174 -10.47 -15.40 -5.31
C LEU A 174 -11.37 -15.35 -4.08
N ASN A 175 -12.53 -16.00 -4.11
CA ASN A 175 -13.44 -16.11 -2.96
C ASN A 175 -12.75 -16.77 -1.76
N THR A 176 -12.02 -17.84 -2.00
CA THR A 176 -11.22 -18.52 -0.96
C THR A 176 -10.19 -17.55 -0.36
N MET A 177 -9.49 -16.79 -1.21
CA MET A 177 -8.52 -15.79 -0.74
C MET A 177 -9.20 -14.68 0.08
N VAL A 178 -10.35 -14.16 -0.37
CA VAL A 178 -11.13 -13.15 0.36
C VAL A 178 -11.50 -13.66 1.74
N MET A 179 -12.03 -14.88 1.85
CA MET A 179 -12.41 -15.49 3.13
C MET A 179 -11.22 -15.73 4.05
N GLU A 180 -10.08 -16.18 3.50
CA GLU A 180 -8.85 -16.38 4.29
C GLU A 180 -8.32 -15.06 4.85
N LEU A 181 -8.30 -14.00 4.02
CA LEU A 181 -7.83 -12.67 4.43
C LEU A 181 -8.78 -12.05 5.47
N ALA A 182 -10.08 -12.08 5.19
CA ALA A 182 -11.10 -11.53 6.10
C ALA A 182 -11.10 -12.27 7.45
N GLY A 183 -11.00 -13.60 7.43
CA GLY A 183 -10.90 -14.41 8.65
C GLY A 183 -9.62 -14.13 9.44
N SER A 184 -8.49 -13.95 8.75
CA SER A 184 -7.22 -13.57 9.40
C SER A 184 -7.31 -12.20 10.07
N MET A 185 -7.92 -11.23 9.39
CA MET A 185 -8.13 -9.89 9.95
C MET A 185 -9.13 -9.91 11.12
N ALA A 186 -10.23 -10.66 11.00
CA ALA A 186 -11.22 -10.77 12.06
C ALA A 186 -10.62 -11.32 13.37
N VAL A 187 -9.75 -12.31 13.26
CA VAL A 187 -9.02 -12.86 14.42
C VAL A 187 -8.02 -11.85 14.97
N SER A 188 -7.29 -11.14 14.12
CA SER A 188 -6.29 -10.14 14.54
C SER A 188 -6.90 -8.94 15.23
N GLU A 189 -8.08 -8.49 14.78
CA GLU A 189 -8.79 -7.31 15.29
C GLU A 189 -9.83 -7.65 16.36
N PHE A 190 -10.06 -8.94 16.66
CA PHE A 190 -11.17 -9.42 17.48
C PHE A 190 -12.54 -8.92 16.97
N ALA A 191 -12.68 -8.87 15.63
CA ALA A 191 -13.85 -8.35 14.92
C ALA A 191 -14.85 -9.44 14.52
N GLU A 192 -16.11 -9.05 14.36
CA GLU A 192 -17.15 -9.91 13.77
C GLU A 192 -16.94 -9.98 12.23
N LEU A 193 -17.00 -11.18 11.68
CA LEU A 193 -16.93 -11.42 10.24
C LEU A 193 -18.33 -11.66 9.67
N HIS A 194 -18.67 -10.91 8.61
CA HIS A 194 -19.94 -11.00 7.90
C HIS A 194 -19.74 -11.34 6.42
#